data_774b1879b1743d47d48a55e45b85d485
#
_entry.id   774b1879b1743d47d48a55e45b85d485
#
_cell.length_a   1.000
_cell.length_b   1.000
_cell.length_c   1.000
_cell.angle_alpha   90.00
_cell.angle_beta   90.00
_cell.angle_gamma   90.00
#
_symmetry.space_group_name_H-M   'P 1'
#
loop_
_entity.id
_entity.type
_entity.pdbx_description
1 polymer ?
#
loop_
_entity_poly.entity_id
_entity_poly.type
_entity_poly.pdbx_seq_one_letter_code
_entity_poly.pdbx_strand_id
1 'polypeptide(L)'
;MSLLGAAAMVFATTTEAAAATSGAPCSASARACVDLSTQQAWLIRNGSVSYGPVPVATGKPSAPTAPGTFHVFWKDLHHHSSLFHNAPMPYSVFFNGGDAFHEDSVTVPSNGCVHLSQQAAQTFYNTLHVGDVVQVVR
;
A
#
# COMPACT_ATOMS: atom_id res chain seq x y z
N MET A 1 -15.25 64.57 8.53
CA MET A 1 -15.90 63.30 8.18
C MET A 1 -14.79 62.28 7.97
N SER A 2 -14.56 61.42 8.96
CA SER A 2 -13.55 60.36 8.87
C SER A 2 -14.24 59.11 8.36
N LEU A 3 -13.83 58.68 7.15
CA LEU A 3 -14.19 57.34 6.65
C LEU A 3 -13.22 56.33 7.23
N LEU A 4 -13.66 55.58 8.25
CA LEU A 4 -12.97 54.41 8.71
C LEU A 4 -13.20 53.30 7.69
N GLY A 5 -12.20 53.03 6.87
CA GLY A 5 -12.15 51.83 6.06
C GLY A 5 -11.89 50.59 6.93
N ALA A 6 -12.89 49.75 7.11
CA ALA A 6 -12.68 48.47 7.73
C ALA A 6 -11.89 47.57 6.75
N ALA A 7 -10.61 47.34 7.03
CA ALA A 7 -9.84 46.32 6.32
C ALA A 7 -10.34 44.93 6.78
N ALA A 8 -11.10 44.28 5.93
CA ALA A 8 -11.44 42.88 6.16
C ALA A 8 -10.15 42.03 5.98
N MET A 9 -9.59 41.55 7.08
CA MET A 9 -8.53 40.51 7.03
C MET A 9 -9.17 39.21 6.57
N VAL A 10 -8.93 38.89 5.30
CA VAL A 10 -9.22 37.54 4.81
C VAL A 10 -8.09 36.61 5.32
N PHE A 11 -8.38 35.86 6.34
CA PHE A 11 -7.51 34.77 6.72
C PHE A 11 -7.69 33.67 5.68
N ALA A 12 -6.72 33.55 4.76
CA ALA A 12 -6.61 32.36 3.94
C ALA A 12 -6.23 31.20 4.87
N THR A 13 -7.21 30.43 5.33
CA THR A 13 -6.95 29.14 5.91
C THR A 13 -6.48 28.25 4.77
N THR A 14 -5.15 28.04 4.66
CA THR A 14 -4.63 26.93 3.90
C THR A 14 -5.04 25.67 4.67
N THR A 15 -6.18 25.10 4.32
CA THR A 15 -6.42 23.70 4.62
C THR A 15 -5.37 22.93 3.84
N GLU A 16 -4.34 22.42 4.52
CA GLU A 16 -3.57 21.34 3.95
C GLU A 16 -4.59 20.25 3.62
N ALA A 17 -4.85 20.10 2.33
CA ALA A 17 -5.64 18.98 1.87
C ALA A 17 -4.91 17.75 2.39
N ALA A 18 -5.47 17.07 3.41
CA ALA A 18 -4.98 15.77 3.78
C ALA A 18 -4.83 14.98 2.49
N ALA A 19 -3.62 14.46 2.21
CA ALA A 19 -3.33 13.69 1.01
C ALA A 19 -4.07 12.34 1.05
N ALA A 20 -5.35 12.39 1.48
CA ALA A 20 -6.21 11.23 1.59
C ALA A 20 -6.69 10.87 0.20
N THR A 21 -6.52 9.61 -0.16
CA THR A 21 -7.14 9.02 -1.34
C THR A 21 -8.61 8.74 -1.07
N SER A 22 -9.42 8.74 -2.10
CA SER A 22 -10.81 8.33 -1.97
C SER A 22 -10.90 6.82 -1.77
N GLY A 23 -11.34 6.37 -0.60
CA GLY A 23 -11.65 4.98 -0.28
C GLY A 23 -10.50 4.12 0.23
N ALA A 24 -9.27 4.63 0.30
CA ALA A 24 -8.12 3.95 0.90
C ALA A 24 -7.45 4.80 1.99
N PRO A 25 -6.93 4.17 3.06
CA PRO A 25 -6.35 4.91 4.20
C PRO A 25 -4.90 5.39 3.97
N CYS A 26 -4.44 5.43 2.72
CA CYS A 26 -3.09 5.85 2.36
C CYS A 26 -3.10 7.20 1.62
N SER A 27 -1.91 7.82 1.52
CA SER A 27 -1.75 9.08 0.82
C SER A 27 -1.98 8.94 -0.69
N ALA A 28 -2.29 10.06 -1.34
CA ALA A 28 -2.51 10.12 -2.78
C ALA A 28 -1.26 9.73 -3.61
N SER A 29 -0.08 9.82 -3.01
CA SER A 29 1.19 9.44 -3.66
C SER A 29 1.47 7.94 -3.64
N ALA A 30 0.76 7.16 -2.83
CA ALA A 30 0.90 5.72 -2.81
C ALA A 30 0.36 5.10 -4.10
N ARG A 31 1.03 4.04 -4.57
CA ARG A 31 0.55 3.22 -5.67
C ARG A 31 -0.09 1.93 -5.17
N ALA A 32 0.39 1.43 -4.06
CA ALA A 32 -0.24 0.34 -3.32
C ALA A 32 -0.43 0.75 -1.86
N CYS A 33 -1.55 0.35 -1.30
CA CYS A 33 -1.95 0.61 0.09
C CYS A 33 -2.30 -0.69 0.78
N VAL A 34 -1.75 -0.91 1.97
CA VAL A 34 -2.08 -2.05 2.82
C VAL A 34 -2.57 -1.52 4.16
N ASP A 35 -3.74 -1.94 4.60
CA ASP A 35 -4.27 -1.68 5.94
C ASP A 35 -4.16 -2.95 6.78
N LEU A 36 -3.26 -2.91 7.75
CA LEU A 36 -3.03 -4.05 8.65
C LEU A 36 -4.23 -4.30 9.57
N SER A 37 -4.95 -3.26 9.97
CA SER A 37 -6.08 -3.39 10.88
C SER A 37 -7.27 -4.09 10.25
N THR A 38 -7.52 -3.86 8.98
CA THR A 38 -8.65 -4.45 8.24
C THR A 38 -8.24 -5.63 7.37
N GLN A 39 -6.96 -5.89 7.23
CA GLN A 39 -6.42 -6.92 6.34
C GLN A 39 -6.94 -6.76 4.92
N GLN A 40 -6.77 -5.55 4.39
CA GLN A 40 -7.18 -5.16 3.05
C GLN A 40 -6.06 -4.42 2.32
N ALA A 41 -6.08 -4.48 1.00
CA ALA A 41 -5.15 -3.74 0.16
C ALA A 41 -5.84 -3.16 -1.07
N TRP A 42 -5.23 -2.11 -1.60
CA TRP A 42 -5.71 -1.35 -2.76
C TRP A 42 -4.56 -1.02 -3.69
N LEU A 43 -4.86 -0.86 -4.96
CA LEU A 43 -4.03 -0.11 -5.90
C LEU A 43 -4.62 1.29 -6.09
N ILE A 44 -3.73 2.26 -6.21
CA ILE A 44 -4.07 3.68 -6.32
C ILE A 44 -3.41 4.21 -7.59
N ARG A 45 -4.16 4.99 -8.37
CA ARG A 45 -3.68 5.65 -9.56
C ARG A 45 -4.19 7.09 -9.61
N ASN A 46 -3.28 8.03 -9.83
CA ASN A 46 -3.63 9.46 -9.88
C ASN A 46 -4.41 9.93 -8.65
N GLY A 47 -4.01 9.44 -7.46
CA GLY A 47 -4.63 9.83 -6.19
C GLY A 47 -5.97 9.18 -5.88
N SER A 48 -6.42 8.23 -6.70
CA SER A 48 -7.71 7.53 -6.51
C SER A 48 -7.54 6.02 -6.55
N VAL A 49 -8.40 5.32 -5.83
CA VAL A 49 -8.44 3.85 -5.88
C VAL A 49 -8.75 3.39 -7.30
N SER A 50 -7.87 2.56 -7.85
CA SER A 50 -8.04 1.93 -9.16
C SER A 50 -8.42 0.45 -9.07
N TYR A 51 -8.11 -0.19 -7.94
CA TYR A 51 -8.39 -1.61 -7.69
C TYR A 51 -8.48 -1.87 -6.19
N GLY A 52 -9.43 -2.64 -5.76
CA GLY A 52 -9.64 -2.97 -4.35
C GLY A 52 -10.85 -2.28 -3.73
N PRO A 53 -11.10 -2.52 -2.40
CA PRO A 53 -10.27 -3.33 -1.53
C PRO A 53 -10.28 -4.81 -1.89
N VAL A 54 -9.16 -5.46 -1.66
CA VAL A 54 -9.03 -6.92 -1.74
C VAL A 54 -8.55 -7.47 -0.40
N PRO A 55 -8.99 -8.67 0.01
CA PRO A 55 -8.51 -9.29 1.23
C PRO A 55 -7.03 -9.68 1.10
N VAL A 56 -6.30 -9.54 2.19
CA VAL A 56 -4.90 -9.96 2.30
C VAL A 56 -4.68 -10.72 3.61
N ALA A 57 -3.58 -11.48 3.67
CA ALA A 57 -3.02 -11.96 4.93
C ALA A 57 -1.60 -11.40 5.06
N THR A 58 -1.36 -10.69 6.15
CA THR A 58 -0.06 -10.07 6.45
C THR A 58 0.69 -10.86 7.51
N GLY A 59 1.83 -10.35 7.97
CA GLY A 59 2.69 -11.03 8.92
C GLY A 59 2.00 -11.38 10.24
N LYS A 60 2.28 -12.59 10.74
CA LYS A 60 1.84 -13.03 12.06
C LYS A 60 2.49 -12.17 13.17
N PRO A 61 1.98 -12.20 14.42
CA PRO A 61 2.51 -11.35 15.50
C PRO A 61 4.01 -11.52 15.77
N SER A 62 4.56 -12.71 15.56
CA SER A 62 6.00 -12.97 15.74
C SER A 62 6.87 -12.58 14.54
N ALA A 63 6.27 -12.24 13.41
CA ALA A 63 6.94 -11.81 12.18
C ALA A 63 6.05 -10.81 11.43
N PRO A 64 5.76 -9.63 12.01
CA PRO A 64 4.78 -8.70 11.48
C PRO A 64 5.26 -8.02 10.19
N THR A 65 4.30 -7.62 9.37
CA THR A 65 4.56 -6.67 8.29
C THR A 65 4.72 -5.28 8.89
N ALA A 66 5.85 -4.63 8.65
CA ALA A 66 6.12 -3.31 9.22
C ALA A 66 5.25 -2.23 8.56
N PRO A 67 4.59 -1.35 9.36
CA PRO A 67 3.99 -0.14 8.81
C PRO A 67 5.07 0.83 8.34
N GLY A 68 4.76 1.64 7.36
CA GLY A 68 5.67 2.63 6.82
C GLY A 68 5.44 2.91 5.34
N THR A 69 6.33 3.72 4.79
CA THR A 69 6.35 4.04 3.36
C THR A 69 7.59 3.42 2.73
N PHE A 70 7.36 2.60 1.74
CA PHE A 70 8.38 1.83 1.04
C PHE A 70 8.29 2.06 -0.46
N HIS A 71 9.26 1.52 -1.20
CA HIS A 71 9.26 1.55 -2.66
C HIS A 71 9.48 0.14 -3.21
N VAL A 72 8.78 -0.20 -4.27
CA VAL A 72 9.06 -1.44 -5.01
C VAL A 72 10.49 -1.38 -5.53
N PHE A 73 11.28 -2.40 -5.26
CA PHE A 73 12.67 -2.46 -5.71
C PHE A 73 13.00 -3.69 -6.56
N TRP A 74 12.15 -4.70 -6.54
CA TRP A 74 12.35 -5.91 -7.33
C TRP A 74 11.03 -6.63 -7.58
N LYS A 75 10.92 -7.24 -8.75
CA LYS A 75 9.77 -8.07 -9.14
C LYS A 75 10.28 -9.40 -9.69
N ASP A 76 9.64 -10.49 -9.29
CA ASP A 76 9.97 -11.82 -9.78
C ASP A 76 8.70 -12.66 -9.94
N LEU A 77 8.36 -12.99 -11.20
CA LEU A 77 7.11 -13.67 -11.52
C LEU A 77 7.03 -15.08 -10.93
N HIS A 78 8.15 -15.79 -10.88
CA HIS A 78 8.24 -17.19 -10.45
C HIS A 78 9.22 -17.35 -9.28
N HIS A 79 9.12 -16.47 -8.31
CA HIS A 79 10.02 -16.47 -7.15
C HIS A 79 9.82 -17.71 -6.28
N HIS A 80 10.91 -18.22 -5.72
CA HIS A 80 10.92 -19.23 -4.68
C HIS A 80 11.70 -18.70 -3.48
N SER A 81 11.13 -18.87 -2.28
CA SER A 81 11.75 -18.35 -1.07
C SER A 81 13.05 -19.08 -0.77
N SER A 82 14.16 -18.34 -0.59
CA SER A 82 15.43 -18.89 -0.11
C SER A 82 15.43 -19.18 1.39
N LEU A 83 14.47 -18.64 2.14
CA LEU A 83 14.38 -18.73 3.60
C LEU A 83 13.40 -19.78 4.09
N PHE A 84 12.39 -20.15 3.31
CA PHE A 84 11.27 -21.00 3.72
C PHE A 84 11.10 -22.21 2.81
N HIS A 85 12.12 -23.11 2.80
CA HIS A 85 12.06 -24.38 2.09
C HIS A 85 11.70 -24.28 0.61
N ASN A 86 12.20 -23.26 -0.07
CA ASN A 86 11.94 -23.04 -1.49
C ASN A 86 10.45 -22.92 -1.83
N ALA A 87 9.64 -22.41 -0.88
CA ALA A 87 8.21 -22.20 -1.09
C ALA A 87 7.94 -21.29 -2.28
N PRO A 88 6.97 -21.62 -3.15
CA PRO A 88 6.64 -20.78 -4.29
C PRO A 88 6.01 -19.47 -3.83
N MET A 89 6.45 -18.38 -4.46
CA MET A 89 5.94 -17.03 -4.27
C MET A 89 5.62 -16.42 -5.64
N PRO A 90 4.58 -16.88 -6.34
CA PRO A 90 4.23 -16.36 -7.66
C PRO A 90 3.84 -14.88 -7.59
N TYR A 91 4.17 -14.13 -8.63
CA TYR A 91 3.85 -12.70 -8.75
C TYR A 91 4.47 -11.85 -7.63
N SER A 92 5.71 -12.13 -7.25
CA SER A 92 6.36 -11.40 -6.17
C SER A 92 6.73 -9.97 -6.56
N VAL A 93 6.29 -9.01 -5.74
CA VAL A 93 6.62 -7.59 -5.83
C VAL A 93 7.22 -7.17 -4.48
N PHE A 94 8.54 -7.06 -4.43
CA PHE A 94 9.28 -6.77 -3.20
C PHE A 94 9.30 -5.27 -2.90
N PHE A 95 8.99 -4.89 -1.68
CA PHE A 95 8.96 -3.49 -1.25
C PHE A 95 9.73 -3.21 0.05
N ASN A 96 10.03 -4.22 0.87
CA ASN A 96 10.78 -4.03 2.12
C ASN A 96 11.59 -5.28 2.46
N GLY A 97 12.89 -5.29 2.15
CA GLY A 97 13.73 -6.45 2.41
C GLY A 97 13.17 -7.72 1.75
N GLY A 98 12.83 -8.73 2.55
CA GLY A 98 12.19 -9.96 2.07
C GLY A 98 10.67 -9.88 1.97
N ASP A 99 10.05 -8.76 2.33
CA ASP A 99 8.60 -8.60 2.28
C ASP A 99 8.13 -8.22 0.88
N ALA A 100 7.19 -8.99 0.38
CA ALA A 100 6.63 -8.83 -0.96
C ALA A 100 5.11 -9.05 -0.95
N PHE A 101 4.45 -8.44 -1.92
CA PHE A 101 3.15 -8.94 -2.39
C PHE A 101 3.39 -10.21 -3.19
N HIS A 102 2.62 -11.26 -2.96
CA HIS A 102 2.63 -12.44 -3.79
C HIS A 102 1.36 -13.26 -3.63
N GLU A 103 1.14 -14.19 -4.56
CA GLU A 103 0.04 -15.14 -4.45
C GLU A 103 0.30 -16.11 -3.30
N ASP A 104 -0.65 -16.21 -2.40
CA ASP A 104 -0.71 -17.21 -1.33
C ASP A 104 -2.08 -17.14 -0.64
N SER A 105 -2.32 -18.02 0.34
CA SER A 105 -3.56 -18.02 1.10
C SER A 105 -3.80 -16.68 1.81
N VAL A 106 -4.97 -16.08 1.58
CA VAL A 106 -5.38 -14.85 2.27
C VAL A 106 -5.99 -15.09 3.65
N THR A 107 -6.02 -16.33 4.10
CA THR A 107 -6.53 -16.72 5.42
C THR A 107 -5.43 -17.24 6.37
N VAL A 108 -4.21 -17.39 5.88
CA VAL A 108 -3.06 -17.84 6.65
C VAL A 108 -2.05 -16.70 6.79
N PRO A 109 -1.76 -16.24 8.03
CA PRO A 109 -0.74 -15.20 8.25
C PRO A 109 0.63 -15.61 7.71
N SER A 110 1.36 -14.60 7.24
CA SER A 110 2.68 -14.77 6.64
C SER A 110 3.82 -14.58 7.66
N ASN A 111 5.06 -14.58 7.15
CA ASN A 111 6.26 -14.19 7.89
C ASN A 111 6.69 -12.75 7.55
N GLY A 112 5.76 -11.90 7.13
CA GLY A 112 5.98 -10.49 6.79
C GLY A 112 5.46 -10.10 5.41
N CYS A 113 5.37 -11.04 4.48
CA CYS A 113 4.79 -10.79 3.16
C CYS A 113 3.30 -10.46 3.22
N VAL A 114 2.80 -9.89 2.16
CA VAL A 114 1.38 -9.62 1.95
C VAL A 114 0.84 -10.64 0.95
N HIS A 115 0.09 -11.61 1.47
CA HIS A 115 -0.56 -12.64 0.66
C HIS A 115 -1.76 -12.07 -0.08
N LEU A 116 -1.86 -12.36 -1.37
CA LEU A 116 -2.96 -11.99 -2.24
C LEU A 116 -3.55 -13.24 -2.90
N SER A 117 -4.84 -13.17 -3.26
CA SER A 117 -5.41 -14.17 -4.15
C SER A 117 -4.66 -14.18 -5.49
N GLN A 118 -4.78 -15.24 -6.28
CA GLN A 118 -4.14 -15.33 -7.59
C GLN A 118 -4.49 -14.14 -8.47
N GLN A 119 -5.77 -13.79 -8.57
CA GLN A 119 -6.22 -12.66 -9.39
C GLN A 119 -5.65 -11.33 -8.90
N ALA A 120 -5.68 -11.08 -7.60
CA ALA A 120 -5.15 -9.85 -7.02
C ALA A 120 -3.63 -9.78 -7.16
N ALA A 121 -2.92 -10.88 -6.93
CA ALA A 121 -1.47 -10.96 -7.10
C ALA A 121 -1.05 -10.65 -8.53
N GLN A 122 -1.74 -11.22 -9.51
CA GLN A 122 -1.51 -10.95 -10.93
C GLN A 122 -1.75 -9.47 -11.26
N THR A 123 -2.83 -8.88 -10.74
CA THR A 123 -3.18 -7.47 -10.96
C THR A 123 -2.13 -6.55 -10.33
N PHE A 124 -1.71 -6.81 -9.11
CA PHE A 124 -0.65 -6.06 -8.44
C PHE A 124 0.67 -6.16 -9.19
N TYR A 125 1.05 -7.36 -9.60
CA TYR A 125 2.28 -7.59 -10.35
C TYR A 125 2.30 -6.83 -11.69
N ASN A 126 1.19 -6.88 -12.43
CA ASN A 126 1.09 -6.23 -13.74
C ASN A 126 0.99 -4.70 -13.64
N THR A 127 0.57 -4.17 -12.49
CA THR A 127 0.34 -2.73 -12.29
C THR A 127 1.52 -2.02 -11.65
N LEU A 128 2.16 -2.65 -10.65
CA LEU A 128 3.26 -2.04 -9.90
C LEU A 128 4.58 -2.14 -10.66
N HIS A 129 5.37 -1.06 -10.59
CA HIS A 129 6.69 -0.95 -11.20
C HIS A 129 7.74 -0.66 -10.14
N VAL A 130 8.98 -1.02 -10.41
CA VAL A 130 10.11 -0.62 -9.57
C VAL A 130 10.12 0.89 -9.39
N GLY A 131 10.22 1.35 -8.15
CA GLY A 131 10.14 2.76 -7.77
C GLY A 131 8.77 3.19 -7.25
N ASP A 132 7.70 2.42 -7.48
CA ASP A 132 6.37 2.75 -7.02
C ASP A 132 6.28 2.73 -5.49
N VAL A 133 5.55 3.70 -4.94
CA VAL A 133 5.36 3.87 -3.49
C VAL A 133 4.36 2.84 -2.98
N VAL A 134 4.77 2.10 -1.95
CA VAL A 134 3.93 1.19 -1.17
C VAL A 134 3.78 1.76 0.24
N GLN A 135 2.57 1.99 0.67
CA GLN A 135 2.29 2.45 2.02
C GLN A 135 1.55 1.37 2.82
N VAL A 136 2.09 1.05 3.99
CA VAL A 136 1.50 0.11 4.94
C VAL A 136 1.06 0.90 6.17
N VAL A 137 -0.23 0.84 6.50
CA VAL A 137 -0.84 1.54 7.63
C VAL A 137 -1.49 0.56 8.61
N ARG A 138 -1.70 1.04 9.83
CA ARG A 138 -2.38 0.28 10.90
C ARG A 138 -3.86 0.58 10.95
#